data_30a677cee3bca5c4fcad3c6ab7167953
#
_entry.id   30a677cee3bca5c4fcad3c6ab7167953
#
_cell.length_a   1.000
_cell.length_b   1.000
_cell.length_c   1.000
_cell.angle_alpha   90.00
_cell.angle_beta   90.00
_cell.angle_gamma   90.00
#
_symmetry.space_group_name_H-M   'P 1'
#
loop_
_entity.id
_entity.type
_entity.pdbx_description
1 polymer ?
#
loop_
_entity_poly.entity_id
_entity_poly.type
_entity_poly.pdbx_seq_one_letter_code
_entity_poly.pdbx_strand_id
1 'polypeptide(L)'
;MSPTENQPPNSTASSKIALPEGTASVGIGLFIAGVSAYVFFKIGQQALGQDGFKPIVAMWFIAFALIPGFFLPIEQEVGRALSHRRAIGQGGLPIVKRVLQITVIIFVALCIVVIALSSQINSNLFDGNGVITWCLLLSLATYAPMHLARGICSGNARFGSYSIIIGLDGAIRVISCAALWIAGVTNIGAYALTIALSPVVGVLIAAFTGKLKTEPGPEATWAEVTPNLGWLLLGSLFAAALVNAGPITVDILGQDAPPELVTRFGNAVIFARIPLFLFQAVQAALLPRLARLAAQRKLSEFNRGLKQLLILVVSVGVLGTIGAFVIGPWLLELVYDGGIDRRTMTLLAFASALYMLALAIAQAVIALSGHARVAVGWCAGFVTFAVIAWLSSNDLYLRVELALVASSLVSLAIFVVSLKQKMSGDAMFDDASIIDALAERPLE
;
A
#
# COMPACT_ATOMS: atom_id res chain seq x y z
N MET A 1 -62.65 22.05 -29.63
CA MET A 1 -62.10 20.86 -29.01
C MET A 1 -60.59 20.91 -29.23
N SER A 2 -59.85 21.38 -28.22
CA SER A 2 -58.39 21.46 -28.27
C SER A 2 -57.79 20.18 -27.67
N PRO A 3 -56.69 19.61 -28.22
CA PRO A 3 -56.05 18.47 -27.62
C PRO A 3 -55.20 18.90 -26.43
N THR A 4 -55.40 18.23 -25.33
CA THR A 4 -54.62 18.36 -24.08
C THR A 4 -53.21 17.82 -24.26
N GLU A 5 -52.21 18.66 -24.04
CA GLU A 5 -50.79 18.42 -24.00
C GLU A 5 -50.41 17.54 -22.77
N ASN A 6 -50.06 16.28 -23.00
CA ASN A 6 -49.57 15.38 -21.96
C ASN A 6 -48.09 15.74 -21.66
N GLN A 7 -47.83 16.45 -20.57
CA GLN A 7 -46.48 16.57 -20.00
C GLN A 7 -46.07 15.23 -19.34
N PRO A 8 -44.86 14.71 -19.60
CA PRO A 8 -44.36 13.57 -18.87
C PRO A 8 -43.99 13.97 -17.43
N PRO A 9 -44.15 13.06 -16.44
CA PRO A 9 -43.88 13.37 -15.05
C PRO A 9 -42.40 13.64 -14.83
N ASN A 10 -42.10 14.77 -14.21
CA ASN A 10 -40.78 15.13 -13.67
C ASN A 10 -40.32 14.06 -12.66
N SER A 11 -39.55 13.08 -13.09
CA SER A 11 -38.83 12.18 -12.20
C SER A 11 -37.57 12.89 -11.71
N THR A 12 -37.67 13.62 -10.62
CA THR A 12 -36.53 13.96 -9.76
C THR A 12 -36.00 12.66 -9.11
N ALA A 13 -35.45 11.80 -9.93
CA ALA A 13 -34.65 10.69 -9.43
C ALA A 13 -33.35 11.27 -8.87
N SER A 14 -33.31 11.44 -7.55
CA SER A 14 -32.08 11.59 -6.80
C SER A 14 -31.14 10.48 -7.25
N SER A 15 -30.13 10.79 -8.08
CA SER A 15 -29.11 9.85 -8.51
C SER A 15 -28.30 9.44 -7.27
N LYS A 16 -28.77 8.39 -6.58
CA LYS A 16 -27.94 7.67 -5.63
C LYS A 16 -26.68 7.30 -6.38
N ILE A 17 -25.55 7.83 -5.96
CA ILE A 17 -24.23 7.49 -6.53
C ILE A 17 -24.07 5.99 -6.31
N ALA A 18 -24.36 5.20 -7.35
CA ALA A 18 -24.12 3.77 -7.32
C ALA A 18 -22.60 3.57 -7.21
N LEU A 19 -22.14 3.00 -6.10
CA LEU A 19 -20.75 2.61 -5.94
C LEU A 19 -20.42 1.59 -7.02
N PRO A 20 -19.22 1.64 -7.62
CA PRO A 20 -18.77 0.62 -8.57
C PRO A 20 -18.93 -0.78 -7.98
N GLU A 21 -19.31 -1.75 -8.81
CA GLU A 21 -19.46 -3.15 -8.39
C GLU A 21 -18.20 -3.64 -7.66
N GLY A 22 -18.39 -4.26 -6.50
CA GLY A 22 -17.30 -4.81 -5.70
C GLY A 22 -16.63 -3.85 -4.71
N THR A 23 -16.88 -2.54 -4.76
CA THR A 23 -16.25 -1.56 -3.85
C THR A 23 -16.51 -1.88 -2.39
N ALA A 24 -17.74 -2.23 -2.03
CA ALA A 24 -18.12 -2.56 -0.66
C ALA A 24 -17.40 -3.83 -0.16
N SER A 25 -17.32 -4.87 -0.99
CA SER A 25 -16.63 -6.11 -0.62
C SER A 25 -15.12 -5.89 -0.42
N VAL A 26 -14.47 -5.15 -1.32
CA VAL A 26 -13.05 -4.80 -1.19
C VAL A 26 -12.81 -3.98 0.08
N GLY A 27 -13.69 -3.01 0.37
CA GLY A 27 -13.63 -2.21 1.59
C GLY A 27 -13.71 -3.06 2.87
N ILE A 28 -14.58 -4.08 2.90
CA ILE A 28 -14.68 -5.03 4.02
C ILE A 28 -13.39 -5.83 4.18
N GLY A 29 -12.82 -6.36 3.08
CA GLY A 29 -11.55 -7.10 3.14
C GLY A 29 -10.41 -6.25 3.68
N LEU A 30 -10.29 -5.00 3.21
CA LEU A 30 -9.29 -4.04 3.70
C LEU A 30 -9.51 -3.65 5.17
N PHE A 31 -10.76 -3.50 5.60
CA PHE A 31 -11.09 -3.22 7.01
C PHE A 31 -10.67 -4.37 7.91
N ILE A 32 -10.99 -5.62 7.53
CA ILE A 32 -10.55 -6.82 8.27
C ILE A 32 -9.02 -6.88 8.35
N ALA A 33 -8.32 -6.69 7.23
CA ALA A 33 -6.86 -6.69 7.20
C ALA A 33 -6.27 -5.56 8.07
N GLY A 34 -6.87 -4.36 8.05
CA GLY A 34 -6.46 -3.23 8.89
C GLY A 34 -6.61 -3.53 10.38
N VAL A 35 -7.81 -3.95 10.82
CA VAL A 35 -8.06 -4.31 12.23
C VAL A 35 -7.16 -5.46 12.68
N SER A 36 -6.90 -6.43 11.80
CA SER A 36 -6.02 -7.57 12.08
C SER A 36 -4.61 -7.15 12.49
N ALA A 37 -4.07 -6.07 11.93
CA ALA A 37 -2.76 -5.58 12.29
C ALA A 37 -2.69 -5.19 13.79
N TYR A 38 -3.69 -4.46 14.27
CA TYR A 38 -3.75 -4.04 15.68
C TYR A 38 -3.87 -5.22 16.63
N VAL A 39 -4.77 -6.16 16.30
CA VAL A 39 -5.01 -7.35 17.12
C VAL A 39 -3.78 -8.25 17.14
N PHE A 40 -3.10 -8.44 16.01
CA PHE A 40 -1.86 -9.21 15.92
C PHE A 40 -0.77 -8.61 16.81
N PHE A 41 -0.54 -7.29 16.76
CA PHE A 41 0.45 -6.62 17.59
C PHE A 41 0.12 -6.74 19.08
N LYS A 42 -1.17 -6.59 19.46
CA LYS A 42 -1.58 -6.75 20.87
C LYS A 42 -1.34 -8.17 21.39
N ILE A 43 -1.82 -9.19 20.66
CA ILE A 43 -1.68 -10.59 21.08
C ILE A 43 -0.20 -10.99 21.10
N GLY A 44 0.58 -10.62 20.06
CA GLY A 44 2.00 -10.95 19.98
C GLY A 44 2.81 -10.35 21.13
N GLN A 45 2.53 -9.11 21.52
CA GLN A 45 3.18 -8.46 22.67
C GLN A 45 2.74 -9.07 24.01
N GLN A 46 1.50 -9.51 24.16
CA GLN A 46 1.06 -10.24 25.36
C GLN A 46 1.74 -11.59 25.49
N ALA A 47 2.04 -12.24 24.36
CA ALA A 47 2.67 -13.57 24.35
C ALA A 47 4.19 -13.52 24.58
N LEU A 48 4.88 -12.52 23.99
CA LEU A 48 6.35 -12.45 23.94
C LEU A 48 6.94 -11.33 24.81
N GLY A 49 6.10 -10.44 25.37
CA GLY A 49 6.55 -9.19 25.96
C GLY A 49 6.96 -8.15 24.93
N GLN A 50 7.13 -6.89 25.35
CA GLN A 50 7.51 -5.80 24.42
C GLN A 50 8.90 -6.01 23.82
N ASP A 51 9.86 -6.45 24.63
CA ASP A 51 11.24 -6.72 24.20
C ASP A 51 11.30 -7.91 23.24
N GLY A 52 10.69 -9.03 23.61
CA GLY A 52 10.68 -10.22 22.77
C GLY A 52 9.90 -10.05 21.46
N PHE A 53 9.02 -9.05 21.36
CA PHE A 53 8.27 -8.74 20.15
C PHE A 53 9.01 -7.79 19.20
N LYS A 54 10.08 -7.11 19.61
CA LYS A 54 10.85 -6.16 18.80
C LYS A 54 11.26 -6.72 17.42
N PRO A 55 11.85 -7.92 17.29
CA PRO A 55 12.23 -8.46 15.99
C PRO A 55 11.03 -8.75 15.07
N ILE A 56 9.84 -9.02 15.62
CA ILE A 56 8.60 -9.15 14.84
C ILE A 56 8.15 -7.79 14.31
N VAL A 57 8.30 -6.72 15.09
CA VAL A 57 8.04 -5.34 14.63
C VAL A 57 8.95 -5.01 13.45
N ALA A 58 10.25 -5.27 13.56
CA ALA A 58 11.21 -5.05 12.48
C ALA A 58 10.85 -5.87 11.23
N MET A 59 10.58 -7.17 11.39
CA MET A 59 10.14 -8.03 10.28
C MET A 59 8.87 -7.50 9.62
N TRP A 60 7.87 -7.07 10.42
CA TRP A 60 6.63 -6.50 9.89
C TRP A 60 6.89 -5.31 8.98
N PHE A 61 7.62 -4.31 9.46
CA PHE A 61 7.85 -3.08 8.70
C PHE A 61 8.74 -3.33 7.47
N ILE A 62 9.72 -4.23 7.53
CA ILE A 62 10.53 -4.64 6.38
C ILE A 62 9.67 -5.39 5.36
N ALA A 63 8.89 -6.39 5.79
CA ALA A 63 8.02 -7.15 4.91
C ALA A 63 7.01 -6.23 4.20
N PHE A 64 6.35 -5.32 4.94
CA PHE A 64 5.39 -4.38 4.37
C PHE A 64 6.02 -3.18 3.64
N ALA A 65 7.35 -3.00 3.69
CA ALA A 65 8.08 -2.14 2.75
C ALA A 65 8.38 -2.87 1.43
N LEU A 66 8.90 -4.11 1.51
CA LEU A 66 9.31 -4.88 0.34
C LEU A 66 8.12 -5.43 -0.46
N ILE A 67 7.17 -6.08 0.22
CA ILE A 67 6.07 -6.81 -0.43
C ILE A 67 5.21 -5.87 -1.29
N PRO A 68 4.57 -4.81 -0.77
CA PRO A 68 3.80 -3.89 -1.60
C PRO A 68 4.71 -3.09 -2.55
N GLY A 69 5.95 -2.78 -2.14
CA GLY A 69 6.91 -2.07 -2.97
C GLY A 69 7.14 -2.76 -4.31
N PHE A 70 7.29 -4.06 -4.31
CA PHE A 70 7.62 -4.84 -5.51
C PHE A 70 6.44 -5.57 -6.13
N PHE A 71 5.45 -6.01 -5.35
CA PHE A 71 4.37 -6.86 -5.87
C PHE A 71 3.04 -6.13 -6.11
N LEU A 72 2.81 -4.96 -5.50
CA LEU A 72 1.63 -4.15 -5.80
C LEU A 72 1.60 -3.63 -7.26
N PRO A 73 2.72 -3.17 -7.86
CA PRO A 73 2.75 -2.83 -9.28
C PRO A 73 2.39 -4.01 -10.20
N ILE A 74 2.81 -5.23 -9.83
CA ILE A 74 2.47 -6.46 -10.55
C ILE A 74 0.96 -6.71 -10.49
N GLU A 75 0.35 -6.58 -9.31
CA GLU A 75 -1.10 -6.69 -9.13
C GLU A 75 -1.84 -5.67 -9.99
N GLN A 76 -1.40 -4.41 -9.98
CA GLN A 76 -2.02 -3.33 -10.74
C GLN A 76 -1.91 -3.58 -12.25
N GLU A 77 -0.74 -4.00 -12.71
CA GLU A 77 -0.49 -4.20 -14.14
C GLU A 77 -1.22 -5.43 -14.69
N VAL A 78 -1.23 -6.56 -13.98
CA VAL A 78 -2.02 -7.72 -14.41
C VAL A 78 -3.52 -7.41 -14.39
N GLY A 79 -3.98 -6.64 -13.39
CA GLY A 79 -5.38 -6.19 -13.31
C GLY A 79 -5.76 -5.32 -14.51
N ARG A 80 -4.89 -4.37 -14.88
CA ARG A 80 -5.07 -3.49 -16.05
C ARG A 80 -5.11 -4.28 -17.36
N ALA A 81 -4.10 -5.11 -17.60
CA ALA A 81 -3.96 -5.86 -18.85
C ALA A 81 -5.09 -6.86 -19.05
N LEU A 82 -5.51 -7.59 -18.00
CA LEU A 82 -6.65 -8.50 -18.05
C LEU A 82 -7.98 -7.77 -18.28
N SER A 83 -8.17 -6.61 -17.62
CA SER A 83 -9.37 -5.78 -17.84
C SER A 83 -9.46 -5.29 -19.29
N HIS A 84 -8.32 -4.91 -19.88
CA HIS A 84 -8.25 -4.49 -21.28
C HIS A 84 -8.62 -5.64 -22.22
N ARG A 85 -7.98 -6.81 -22.08
CA ARG A 85 -8.29 -7.99 -22.91
C ARG A 85 -9.76 -8.42 -22.79
N ARG A 86 -10.29 -8.41 -21.59
CA ARG A 86 -11.71 -8.70 -21.37
C ARG A 86 -12.62 -7.71 -22.12
N ALA A 87 -12.27 -6.43 -22.16
CA ALA A 87 -13.05 -5.42 -22.86
C ALA A 87 -13.10 -5.65 -24.38
N ILE A 88 -12.05 -6.25 -24.96
CA ILE A 88 -11.97 -6.59 -26.39
C ILE A 88 -12.29 -8.07 -26.69
N GLY A 89 -12.83 -8.81 -25.70
CA GLY A 89 -13.26 -10.20 -25.88
C GLY A 89 -12.11 -11.21 -26.05
N GLN A 90 -10.90 -10.88 -25.59
CA GLN A 90 -9.72 -11.75 -25.68
C GLN A 90 -9.41 -12.45 -24.36
N GLY A 91 -8.97 -13.71 -24.44
CA GLY A 91 -8.53 -14.48 -23.28
C GLY A 91 -7.23 -13.97 -22.67
N GLY A 92 -7.14 -14.02 -21.33
CA GLY A 92 -6.06 -13.40 -20.56
C GLY A 92 -4.93 -14.32 -20.12
N LEU A 93 -4.98 -15.63 -20.40
CA LEU A 93 -3.97 -16.59 -19.92
C LEU A 93 -2.53 -16.23 -20.33
N PRO A 94 -2.26 -15.75 -21.56
CA PRO A 94 -0.90 -15.33 -21.93
C PRO A 94 -0.37 -14.14 -21.12
N ILE A 95 -1.24 -13.20 -20.73
CA ILE A 95 -0.88 -12.09 -19.81
C ILE A 95 -0.41 -12.65 -18.46
N VAL A 96 -1.22 -13.55 -17.86
CA VAL A 96 -0.89 -14.17 -16.57
C VAL A 96 0.46 -14.88 -16.62
N LYS A 97 0.76 -15.61 -17.70
CA LYS A 97 2.06 -16.29 -17.89
C LYS A 97 3.22 -15.30 -17.95
N ARG A 98 3.09 -14.19 -18.68
CA ARG A 98 4.13 -13.15 -18.78
C ARG A 98 4.36 -12.47 -17.43
N VAL A 99 3.28 -12.09 -16.75
CA VAL A 99 3.37 -11.43 -15.44
C VAL A 99 3.94 -12.39 -14.39
N LEU A 100 3.60 -13.68 -14.44
CA LEU A 100 4.21 -14.68 -13.56
C LEU A 100 5.73 -14.76 -13.76
N GLN A 101 6.22 -14.69 -14.99
CA GLN A 101 7.67 -14.66 -15.28
C GLN A 101 8.34 -13.45 -14.60
N ILE A 102 7.75 -12.25 -14.73
CA ILE A 102 8.25 -11.04 -14.06
C ILE A 102 8.20 -11.20 -12.54
N THR A 103 7.10 -11.73 -12.00
CA THR A 103 6.94 -11.97 -10.56
C THR A 103 8.03 -12.88 -10.02
N VAL A 104 8.34 -13.97 -10.72
CA VAL A 104 9.41 -14.92 -10.34
C VAL A 104 10.79 -14.25 -10.41
N ILE A 105 11.07 -13.46 -11.44
CA ILE A 105 12.35 -12.73 -11.55
C ILE A 105 12.53 -11.77 -10.38
N ILE A 106 11.52 -10.96 -10.07
CA ILE A 106 11.56 -10.01 -8.95
C ILE A 106 11.69 -10.75 -7.62
N PHE A 107 10.92 -11.82 -7.42
CA PHE A 107 11.00 -12.65 -6.22
C PHE A 107 12.41 -13.22 -6.01
N VAL A 108 13.02 -13.83 -7.05
CA VAL A 108 14.37 -14.38 -6.97
C VAL A 108 15.39 -13.28 -6.69
N ALA A 109 15.29 -12.14 -7.36
CA ALA A 109 16.19 -11.01 -7.12
C ALA A 109 16.10 -10.51 -5.66
N LEU A 110 14.88 -10.39 -5.11
CA LEU A 110 14.67 -10.02 -3.70
C LEU A 110 15.24 -11.06 -2.74
N CYS A 111 15.05 -12.36 -3.01
CA CYS A 111 15.64 -13.43 -2.20
C CYS A 111 17.17 -13.34 -2.19
N ILE A 112 17.80 -13.10 -3.34
CA ILE A 112 19.25 -12.93 -3.44
C ILE A 112 19.71 -11.75 -2.58
N VAL A 113 19.02 -10.60 -2.65
CA VAL A 113 19.36 -9.41 -1.84
C VAL A 113 19.20 -9.70 -0.35
N VAL A 114 18.06 -10.28 0.07
CA VAL A 114 17.82 -10.61 1.49
C VAL A 114 18.85 -11.61 2.02
N ILE A 115 19.22 -12.62 1.23
CA ILE A 115 20.25 -13.62 1.60
C ILE A 115 21.63 -12.95 1.68
N ALA A 116 21.99 -12.13 0.71
CA ALA A 116 23.27 -11.42 0.71
C ALA A 116 23.42 -10.46 1.92
N LEU A 117 22.31 -9.85 2.36
CA LEU A 117 22.26 -8.95 3.51
C LEU A 117 21.85 -9.66 4.82
N SER A 118 21.69 -10.99 4.82
CA SER A 118 21.12 -11.73 5.95
C SER A 118 21.91 -11.56 7.25
N SER A 119 23.25 -11.48 7.18
CA SER A 119 24.10 -11.24 8.36
C SER A 119 23.79 -9.88 9.00
N GLN A 120 23.72 -8.82 8.19
CA GLN A 120 23.44 -7.46 8.67
C GLN A 120 21.98 -7.33 9.17
N ILE A 121 21.02 -7.94 8.45
CA ILE A 121 19.62 -7.96 8.86
C ILE A 121 19.46 -8.67 10.20
N ASN A 122 20.08 -9.84 10.35
CA ASN A 122 20.02 -10.60 11.60
C ASN A 122 20.64 -9.87 12.77
N SER A 123 21.87 -9.33 12.61
CA SER A 123 22.56 -8.68 13.70
C SER A 123 21.91 -7.36 14.12
N ASN A 124 21.44 -6.56 13.15
CA ASN A 124 21.00 -5.18 13.43
C ASN A 124 19.49 -5.06 13.67
N LEU A 125 18.66 -5.99 13.14
CA LEU A 125 17.21 -5.84 13.15
C LEU A 125 16.48 -7.02 13.79
N PHE A 126 17.08 -8.21 13.82
CA PHE A 126 16.44 -9.42 14.34
C PHE A 126 17.11 -9.99 15.60
N ASP A 127 17.91 -9.19 16.27
CA ASP A 127 18.62 -9.56 17.52
C ASP A 127 19.36 -10.92 17.41
N GLY A 128 19.95 -11.17 16.25
CA GLY A 128 20.69 -12.41 15.94
C GLY A 128 19.79 -13.62 15.59
N ASN A 129 18.46 -13.46 15.49
CA ASN A 129 17.54 -14.56 15.26
C ASN A 129 17.34 -14.85 13.76
N GLY A 130 18.18 -15.76 13.22
CA GLY A 130 18.15 -16.17 11.80
C GLY A 130 16.81 -16.80 11.34
N VAL A 131 15.99 -17.34 12.25
CA VAL A 131 14.67 -17.88 11.91
C VAL A 131 13.76 -16.81 11.33
N ILE A 132 13.87 -15.57 11.82
CA ILE A 132 13.03 -14.45 11.32
C ILE A 132 13.40 -14.10 9.89
N THR A 133 14.68 -14.17 9.50
CA THR A 133 15.08 -13.99 8.10
C THR A 133 14.47 -15.05 7.18
N TRP A 134 14.43 -16.31 7.60
CA TRP A 134 13.74 -17.36 6.84
C TRP A 134 12.23 -17.09 6.74
N CYS A 135 11.61 -16.59 7.81
CA CYS A 135 10.21 -16.17 7.77
C CYS A 135 9.98 -14.98 6.84
N LEU A 136 10.93 -14.04 6.75
CA LEU A 136 10.87 -12.93 5.78
C LEU A 136 10.94 -13.45 4.34
N LEU A 137 11.87 -14.36 4.04
CA LEU A 137 11.96 -15.01 2.72
C LEU A 137 10.69 -15.79 2.38
N LEU A 138 10.13 -16.51 3.35
CA LEU A 138 8.86 -17.21 3.20
C LEU A 138 7.70 -16.23 2.96
N SER A 139 7.70 -15.08 3.62
CA SER A 139 6.72 -14.02 3.36
C SER A 139 6.78 -13.55 1.91
N LEU A 140 7.98 -13.30 1.38
CA LEU A 140 8.13 -12.95 -0.04
C LEU A 140 7.56 -14.05 -0.95
N ALA A 141 7.81 -15.34 -0.63
CA ALA A 141 7.33 -16.48 -1.41
C ALA A 141 5.81 -16.63 -1.41
N THR A 142 5.13 -16.27 -0.34
CA THR A 142 3.67 -16.42 -0.19
C THR A 142 2.89 -15.18 -0.63
N TYR A 143 3.43 -13.98 -0.40
CA TYR A 143 2.80 -12.74 -0.82
C TYR A 143 2.94 -12.45 -2.32
N ALA A 144 4.01 -12.91 -2.98
CA ALA A 144 4.16 -12.77 -4.43
C ALA A 144 2.98 -13.41 -5.20
N PRO A 145 2.63 -14.69 -4.98
CA PRO A 145 1.44 -15.28 -5.60
C PRO A 145 0.13 -14.66 -5.09
N MET A 146 0.06 -14.15 -3.85
CA MET A 146 -1.11 -13.44 -3.37
C MET A 146 -1.41 -12.17 -4.19
N HIS A 147 -0.41 -11.33 -4.43
CA HIS A 147 -0.57 -10.12 -5.25
C HIS A 147 -0.94 -10.48 -6.70
N LEU A 148 -0.33 -11.51 -7.28
CA LEU A 148 -0.71 -11.99 -8.61
C LEU A 148 -2.17 -12.48 -8.64
N ALA A 149 -2.60 -13.27 -7.64
CA ALA A 149 -3.98 -13.76 -7.52
C ALA A 149 -4.99 -12.61 -7.38
N ARG A 150 -4.66 -11.59 -6.59
CA ARG A 150 -5.48 -10.38 -6.44
C ARG A 150 -5.61 -9.63 -7.76
N GLY A 151 -4.52 -9.45 -8.49
CA GLY A 151 -4.52 -8.83 -9.81
C GLY A 151 -5.35 -9.61 -10.82
N ILE A 152 -5.28 -10.95 -10.82
CA ILE A 152 -6.13 -11.80 -11.66
C ILE A 152 -7.62 -11.63 -11.28
N CYS A 153 -7.94 -11.60 -10.00
CA CYS A 153 -9.31 -11.40 -9.54
C CYS A 153 -9.85 -10.03 -9.93
N SER A 154 -9.10 -8.95 -9.72
CA SER A 154 -9.52 -7.59 -10.06
C SER A 154 -9.68 -7.40 -11.57
N GLY A 155 -8.74 -7.90 -12.37
CA GLY A 155 -8.79 -7.82 -13.84
C GLY A 155 -9.98 -8.57 -14.45
N ASN A 156 -10.42 -9.65 -13.80
CA ASN A 156 -11.61 -10.40 -14.19
C ASN A 156 -12.91 -9.94 -13.49
N ALA A 157 -12.89 -8.79 -12.79
CA ALA A 157 -14.00 -8.25 -12.00
C ALA A 157 -14.54 -9.21 -10.91
N ARG A 158 -13.70 -10.09 -10.40
CA ARG A 158 -14.02 -11.03 -9.31
C ARG A 158 -13.72 -10.40 -7.95
N PHE A 159 -14.30 -9.23 -7.67
CA PHE A 159 -14.00 -8.41 -6.49
C PHE A 159 -14.31 -9.10 -5.16
N GLY A 160 -15.32 -9.99 -5.12
CA GLY A 160 -15.58 -10.81 -3.94
C GLY A 160 -14.41 -11.75 -3.60
N SER A 161 -13.81 -12.40 -4.60
CA SER A 161 -12.63 -13.26 -4.39
C SER A 161 -11.39 -12.44 -4.02
N TYR A 162 -11.21 -11.25 -4.59
CA TYR A 162 -10.19 -10.30 -4.19
C TYR A 162 -10.30 -9.93 -2.70
N SER A 163 -11.53 -9.61 -2.26
CA SER A 163 -11.82 -9.28 -0.86
C SER A 163 -11.54 -10.44 0.10
N ILE A 164 -11.91 -11.66 -0.30
CA ILE A 164 -11.67 -12.89 0.49
C ILE A 164 -10.17 -13.10 0.67
N ILE A 165 -9.35 -12.94 -0.38
CA ILE A 165 -7.89 -13.10 -0.28
C ILE A 165 -7.31 -12.12 0.75
N ILE A 166 -7.68 -10.84 0.71
CA ILE A 166 -7.20 -9.82 1.66
C ILE A 166 -7.72 -10.07 3.08
N GLY A 167 -9.02 -10.32 3.20
CA GLY A 167 -9.65 -10.51 4.51
C GLY A 167 -9.12 -11.75 5.23
N LEU A 168 -8.91 -12.84 4.49
CA LEU A 168 -8.35 -14.08 5.07
C LEU A 168 -6.87 -13.92 5.45
N ASP A 169 -6.07 -13.15 4.72
CA ASP A 169 -4.70 -12.84 5.14
C ASP A 169 -4.69 -12.23 6.55
N GLY A 170 -5.52 -11.23 6.81
CA GLY A 170 -5.64 -10.65 8.14
C GLY A 170 -6.23 -11.62 9.17
N ALA A 171 -7.34 -12.26 8.86
CA ALA A 171 -8.06 -13.14 9.79
C ALA A 171 -7.22 -14.37 10.21
N ILE A 172 -6.57 -15.04 9.26
CA ILE A 172 -5.72 -16.22 9.55
C ILE A 172 -4.52 -15.82 10.40
N ARG A 173 -3.91 -14.67 10.14
CA ARG A 173 -2.81 -14.15 10.97
C ARG A 173 -3.22 -13.97 12.41
N VAL A 174 -4.37 -13.37 12.66
CA VAL A 174 -4.89 -13.18 14.02
C VAL A 174 -5.29 -14.51 14.67
N ILE A 175 -6.01 -15.37 13.96
CA ILE A 175 -6.46 -16.66 14.48
C ILE A 175 -5.27 -17.54 14.87
N SER A 176 -4.26 -17.64 14.00
CA SER A 176 -3.05 -18.42 14.28
C SER A 176 -2.22 -17.81 15.43
N CYS A 177 -2.08 -16.47 15.47
CA CYS A 177 -1.42 -15.77 16.56
C CYS A 177 -2.13 -16.02 17.91
N ALA A 178 -3.46 -15.91 17.93
CA ALA A 178 -4.27 -16.19 19.11
C ALA A 178 -4.17 -17.65 19.57
N ALA A 179 -4.17 -18.59 18.63
CA ALA A 179 -4.00 -20.01 18.94
C ALA A 179 -2.64 -20.29 19.58
N LEU A 180 -1.55 -19.70 19.08
CA LEU A 180 -0.23 -19.81 19.69
C LEU A 180 -0.19 -19.24 21.10
N TRP A 181 -0.79 -18.07 21.31
CA TRP A 181 -0.87 -17.43 22.63
C TRP A 181 -1.65 -18.28 23.63
N ILE A 182 -2.83 -18.76 23.25
CA ILE A 182 -3.67 -19.65 24.11
C ILE A 182 -2.93 -20.96 24.43
N ALA A 183 -2.13 -21.48 23.48
CA ALA A 183 -1.32 -22.67 23.69
C ALA A 183 -0.05 -22.41 24.54
N GLY A 184 0.19 -21.17 24.98
CA GLY A 184 1.37 -20.79 25.77
C GLY A 184 2.69 -20.84 25.00
N VAL A 185 2.66 -20.77 23.67
CA VAL A 185 3.87 -20.78 22.83
C VAL A 185 4.57 -19.42 22.94
N THR A 186 5.85 -19.44 23.30
CA THR A 186 6.71 -18.23 23.41
C THR A 186 7.82 -18.20 22.35
N ASN A 187 7.80 -19.12 21.39
CA ASN A 187 8.78 -19.16 20.32
C ASN A 187 8.49 -18.06 19.29
N ILE A 188 9.41 -17.10 19.14
CA ILE A 188 9.29 -15.95 18.24
C ILE A 188 9.12 -16.36 16.76
N GLY A 189 9.79 -17.43 16.32
CA GLY A 189 9.68 -17.95 14.95
C GLY A 189 8.25 -18.41 14.64
N ALA A 190 7.51 -18.96 15.62
CA ALA A 190 6.11 -19.35 15.43
C ALA A 190 5.24 -18.12 15.12
N TYR A 191 5.43 -17.01 15.81
CA TYR A 191 4.72 -15.74 15.52
C TYR A 191 5.14 -15.12 14.20
N ALA A 192 6.41 -15.18 13.82
CA ALA A 192 6.88 -14.76 12.49
C ALA A 192 6.24 -15.58 11.36
N LEU A 193 6.07 -16.89 11.56
CA LEU A 193 5.38 -17.79 10.62
C LEU A 193 3.91 -17.40 10.41
N THR A 194 3.22 -16.85 11.41
CA THR A 194 1.83 -16.42 11.22
C THR A 194 1.73 -15.29 10.18
N ILE A 195 2.71 -14.39 10.12
CA ILE A 195 2.80 -13.37 9.07
C ILE A 195 3.07 -14.04 7.71
N ALA A 196 4.06 -14.93 7.68
CA ALA A 196 4.52 -15.53 6.43
C ALA A 196 3.47 -16.44 5.77
N LEU A 197 2.67 -17.17 6.54
CA LEU A 197 1.73 -18.16 6.01
C LEU A 197 0.30 -17.66 5.86
N SER A 198 -0.04 -16.52 6.45
CA SER A 198 -1.41 -15.97 6.42
C SER A 198 -2.02 -15.83 5.02
N PRO A 199 -1.29 -15.41 3.95
CA PRO A 199 -1.89 -15.22 2.63
C PRO A 199 -2.22 -16.53 1.91
N VAL A 200 -1.61 -17.65 2.32
CA VAL A 200 -1.71 -18.93 1.61
C VAL A 200 -3.15 -19.43 1.52
N VAL A 201 -3.90 -19.34 2.61
CA VAL A 201 -5.29 -19.87 2.68
C VAL A 201 -6.19 -19.16 1.67
N GLY A 202 -6.13 -17.83 1.60
CA GLY A 202 -6.93 -17.04 0.66
C GLY A 202 -6.61 -17.37 -0.80
N VAL A 203 -5.32 -17.53 -1.12
CA VAL A 203 -4.85 -17.90 -2.47
C VAL A 203 -5.31 -19.32 -2.84
N LEU A 204 -5.18 -20.28 -1.93
CA LEU A 204 -5.62 -21.67 -2.17
C LEU A 204 -7.14 -21.73 -2.40
N ILE A 205 -7.94 -21.05 -1.59
CA ILE A 205 -9.39 -21.00 -1.80
C ILE A 205 -9.72 -20.44 -3.18
N ALA A 206 -9.08 -19.33 -3.60
CA ALA A 206 -9.30 -18.76 -4.92
C ALA A 206 -8.87 -19.70 -6.05
N ALA A 207 -7.78 -20.46 -5.86
CA ALA A 207 -7.29 -21.43 -6.83
C ALA A 207 -8.25 -22.63 -6.95
N PHE A 208 -8.61 -23.29 -5.83
CA PHE A 208 -9.49 -24.45 -5.83
C PHE A 208 -10.91 -24.15 -6.28
N THR A 209 -11.41 -22.94 -6.00
CA THR A 209 -12.73 -22.50 -6.50
C THR A 209 -12.70 -22.05 -7.97
N GLY A 210 -11.56 -22.16 -8.65
CA GLY A 210 -11.41 -21.79 -10.05
C GLY A 210 -11.44 -20.29 -10.32
N LYS A 211 -11.34 -19.46 -9.27
CA LYS A 211 -11.39 -17.98 -9.42
C LYS A 211 -10.11 -17.39 -10.02
N LEU A 212 -9.02 -18.16 -10.09
CA LEU A 212 -7.78 -17.76 -10.76
C LEU A 212 -7.70 -18.25 -12.22
N LYS A 213 -8.70 -19.01 -12.70
CA LYS A 213 -8.75 -19.46 -14.09
C LYS A 213 -8.97 -18.26 -15.03
N THR A 214 -8.15 -18.22 -16.08
CA THR A 214 -8.26 -17.27 -17.20
C THR A 214 -8.32 -18.04 -18.51
N GLU A 215 -9.07 -17.52 -19.48
CA GLU A 215 -9.27 -18.19 -20.76
C GLU A 215 -8.02 -18.11 -21.64
N PRO A 216 -7.76 -19.11 -22.51
CA PRO A 216 -6.77 -19.02 -23.56
C PRO A 216 -7.03 -17.83 -24.48
N GLY A 217 -5.97 -17.23 -25.02
CA GLY A 217 -6.06 -16.08 -25.91
C GLY A 217 -4.80 -15.94 -26.78
N PRO A 218 -4.75 -14.89 -27.62
CA PRO A 218 -3.58 -14.61 -28.45
C PRO A 218 -2.35 -14.32 -27.58
N GLU A 219 -1.15 -14.56 -28.11
CA GLU A 219 0.09 -14.28 -27.39
C GLU A 219 0.15 -12.85 -26.85
N ALA A 220 0.69 -12.70 -25.64
CA ALA A 220 0.92 -11.40 -25.03
C ALA A 220 2.28 -10.86 -25.44
N THR A 221 2.35 -9.60 -25.84
CA THR A 221 3.61 -8.89 -26.05
C THR A 221 4.14 -8.31 -24.73
N TRP A 222 5.45 -8.05 -24.65
CA TRP A 222 6.02 -7.36 -23.49
C TRP A 222 5.48 -5.93 -23.37
N ALA A 223 5.31 -5.24 -24.50
CA ALA A 223 4.73 -3.90 -24.55
C ALA A 223 3.31 -3.82 -24.00
N GLU A 224 2.54 -4.91 -24.00
CA GLU A 224 1.20 -4.99 -23.43
C GLU A 224 1.23 -5.06 -21.89
N VAL A 225 2.30 -5.56 -21.30
CA VAL A 225 2.42 -5.85 -19.87
C VAL A 225 3.33 -4.86 -19.14
N THR A 226 4.26 -4.21 -19.83
CA THR A 226 5.32 -3.44 -19.16
C THR A 226 5.36 -1.93 -19.43
N PRO A 227 4.38 -1.27 -20.09
CA PRO A 227 4.56 0.10 -20.56
C PRO A 227 4.92 1.10 -19.44
N ASN A 228 4.43 0.86 -18.22
CA ASN A 228 4.71 1.74 -17.07
C ASN A 228 5.25 0.98 -15.85
N LEU A 229 5.56 -0.31 -16.00
CA LEU A 229 5.89 -1.17 -14.86
C LEU A 229 7.14 -0.68 -14.11
N GLY A 230 8.17 -0.21 -14.84
CA GLY A 230 9.39 0.30 -14.21
C GLY A 230 9.14 1.52 -13.31
N TRP A 231 8.36 2.49 -13.80
CA TRP A 231 7.99 3.66 -13.01
C TRP A 231 7.06 3.31 -11.85
N LEU A 232 6.13 2.39 -12.06
CA LEU A 232 5.24 1.89 -11.00
C LEU A 232 6.03 1.16 -9.92
N LEU A 233 7.01 0.32 -10.29
CA LEU A 233 7.90 -0.38 -9.34
C LEU A 233 8.72 0.63 -8.54
N LEU A 234 9.36 1.58 -9.18
CA LEU A 234 10.17 2.59 -8.51
C LEU A 234 9.32 3.44 -7.56
N GLY A 235 8.17 3.93 -8.02
CA GLY A 235 7.26 4.73 -7.22
C GLY A 235 6.68 3.95 -6.04
N SER A 236 6.25 2.71 -6.25
CA SER A 236 5.70 1.85 -5.20
C SER A 236 6.75 1.47 -4.16
N LEU A 237 7.97 1.17 -4.59
CA LEU A 237 9.08 0.85 -3.69
C LEU A 237 9.38 2.01 -2.74
N PHE A 238 9.58 3.22 -3.27
CA PHE A 238 9.88 4.37 -2.43
C PHE A 238 8.69 4.80 -1.56
N ALA A 239 7.45 4.71 -2.07
CA ALA A 239 6.25 4.96 -1.27
C ALA A 239 6.11 3.96 -0.11
N ALA A 240 6.27 2.67 -0.38
CA ALA A 240 6.19 1.62 0.63
C ALA A 240 7.36 1.68 1.62
N ALA A 241 8.57 1.96 1.13
CA ALA A 241 9.73 2.19 1.98
C ALA A 241 9.48 3.37 2.92
N LEU A 242 9.05 4.51 2.38
CA LEU A 242 8.82 5.74 3.17
C LEU A 242 7.79 5.54 4.27
N VAL A 243 6.64 4.95 3.95
CA VAL A 243 5.59 4.73 4.96
C VAL A 243 6.06 3.75 6.06
N ASN A 244 6.98 2.84 5.79
CA ASN A 244 7.47 1.85 6.74
C ASN A 244 8.84 2.22 7.36
N ALA A 245 9.49 3.29 6.92
CA ALA A 245 10.83 3.68 7.35
C ALA A 245 10.95 4.02 8.84
N GLY A 246 9.91 4.59 9.45
CA GLY A 246 9.98 5.10 10.81
C GLY A 246 10.48 4.08 11.84
N PRO A 247 9.76 2.97 12.08
CA PRO A 247 10.19 1.97 13.07
C PRO A 247 11.51 1.29 12.72
N ILE A 248 11.80 1.07 11.45
CA ILE A 248 13.09 0.52 10.98
C ILE A 248 14.23 1.48 11.33
N THR A 249 14.03 2.79 11.14
CA THR A 249 15.03 3.80 11.44
C THR A 249 15.23 3.96 12.94
N VAL A 250 14.17 3.89 13.76
CA VAL A 250 14.27 3.88 15.23
C VAL A 250 15.07 2.67 15.69
N ASP A 251 14.89 1.50 15.10
CA ASP A 251 15.64 0.30 15.44
C ASP A 251 17.12 0.42 15.06
N ILE A 252 17.43 0.89 13.84
CA ILE A 252 18.82 1.06 13.38
C ILE A 252 19.59 2.13 14.16
N LEU A 253 18.95 3.25 14.48
CA LEU A 253 19.60 4.37 15.17
C LEU A 253 19.55 4.25 16.70
N GLY A 254 18.69 3.40 17.22
CA GLY A 254 18.46 3.18 18.64
C GLY A 254 19.07 1.89 19.18
N GLN A 255 20.19 1.40 18.61
CA GLN A 255 20.81 0.14 19.05
C GLN A 255 21.25 0.15 20.52
N ASP A 256 21.61 1.31 21.05
CA ASP A 256 21.95 1.50 22.47
C ASP A 256 20.72 1.81 23.36
N ALA A 257 19.53 1.92 22.76
CA ALA A 257 18.31 2.23 23.49
C ALA A 257 17.58 0.94 23.92
N PRO A 258 16.72 1.00 24.98
CA PRO A 258 15.93 -0.16 25.39
C PRO A 258 15.08 -0.70 24.23
N PRO A 259 15.04 -2.03 24.00
CA PRO A 259 14.30 -2.66 22.89
C PRO A 259 12.80 -2.29 22.84
N GLU A 260 12.22 -2.04 24.01
CA GLU A 260 10.84 -1.59 24.18
C GLU A 260 10.53 -0.32 23.37
N LEU A 261 11.50 0.59 23.19
CA LEU A 261 11.29 1.85 22.46
C LEU A 261 10.93 1.59 21.00
N VAL A 262 11.54 0.60 20.36
CA VAL A 262 11.23 0.21 18.98
C VAL A 262 9.80 -0.32 18.88
N THR A 263 9.42 -1.20 19.81
CA THR A 263 8.07 -1.79 19.85
C THR A 263 7.02 -0.72 20.13
N ARG A 264 7.25 0.17 21.09
CA ARG A 264 6.34 1.30 21.41
C ARG A 264 6.19 2.25 20.23
N PHE A 265 7.29 2.60 19.56
CA PHE A 265 7.23 3.44 18.35
C PHE A 265 6.48 2.75 17.22
N GLY A 266 6.70 1.45 17.00
CA GLY A 266 5.96 0.64 16.04
C GLY A 266 4.44 0.64 16.30
N ASN A 267 4.03 0.47 17.56
CA ASN A 267 2.64 0.57 17.98
C ASN A 267 2.05 1.95 17.66
N ALA A 268 2.77 3.02 18.00
CA ALA A 268 2.34 4.40 17.72
C ALA A 268 2.18 4.63 16.21
N VAL A 269 3.10 4.14 15.38
CA VAL A 269 3.01 4.24 13.92
C VAL A 269 1.80 3.50 13.37
N ILE A 270 1.50 2.29 13.86
CA ILE A 270 0.31 1.54 13.44
C ILE A 270 -0.96 2.34 13.80
N PHE A 271 -1.05 2.87 15.03
CA PHE A 271 -2.18 3.70 15.45
C PHE A 271 -2.32 4.97 14.62
N ALA A 272 -1.23 5.68 14.37
CA ALA A 272 -1.21 6.88 13.54
C ALA A 272 -1.67 6.63 12.08
N ARG A 273 -1.74 5.36 11.64
CA ARG A 273 -2.20 4.96 10.30
C ARG A 273 -3.70 4.63 10.21
N ILE A 274 -4.45 4.72 11.30
CA ILE A 274 -5.92 4.50 11.25
C ILE A 274 -6.58 5.34 10.13
N PRO A 275 -6.30 6.66 10.00
CA PRO A 275 -6.85 7.45 8.91
C PRO A 275 -6.46 6.93 7.52
N LEU A 276 -5.24 6.43 7.36
CA LEU A 276 -4.74 5.88 6.09
C LEU A 276 -5.50 4.61 5.68
N PHE A 277 -5.82 3.72 6.61
CA PHE A 277 -6.64 2.53 6.32
C PHE A 277 -8.07 2.89 5.92
N LEU A 278 -8.67 3.87 6.59
CA LEU A 278 -9.98 4.40 6.20
C LEU A 278 -9.95 5.01 4.78
N PHE A 279 -8.88 5.73 4.46
CA PHE A 279 -8.68 6.31 3.14
C PHE A 279 -8.55 5.25 2.05
N GLN A 280 -7.87 4.12 2.30
CA GLN A 280 -7.74 3.04 1.32
C GLN A 280 -9.10 2.49 0.87
N ALA A 281 -10.07 2.37 1.77
CA ALA A 281 -11.42 1.98 1.42
C ALA A 281 -12.12 3.01 0.51
N VAL A 282 -11.94 4.31 0.80
CA VAL A 282 -12.46 5.40 -0.04
C VAL A 282 -11.75 5.45 -1.39
N GLN A 283 -10.45 5.23 -1.41
CA GLN A 283 -9.61 5.19 -2.60
C GLN A 283 -10.09 4.10 -3.58
N ALA A 284 -10.38 2.91 -3.09
CA ALA A 284 -10.90 1.80 -3.92
C ALA A 284 -12.20 2.16 -4.65
N ALA A 285 -13.03 3.04 -4.06
CA ALA A 285 -14.29 3.49 -4.66
C ALA A 285 -14.14 4.64 -5.67
N LEU A 286 -13.30 5.62 -5.34
CA LEU A 286 -13.26 6.90 -6.08
C LEU A 286 -12.22 6.93 -7.20
N LEU A 287 -11.09 6.24 -7.07
CA LEU A 287 -10.02 6.27 -8.09
C LEU A 287 -10.45 5.73 -9.45
N PRO A 288 -11.19 4.61 -9.57
CA PRO A 288 -11.63 4.13 -10.88
C PRO A 288 -12.54 5.14 -11.60
N ARG A 289 -13.32 5.93 -10.82
CA ARG A 289 -14.16 7.00 -11.37
C ARG A 289 -13.31 8.15 -11.89
N LEU A 290 -12.32 8.59 -11.13
CA LEU A 290 -11.40 9.66 -11.55
C LEU A 290 -10.60 9.25 -12.77
N ALA A 291 -10.07 8.03 -12.81
CA ALA A 291 -9.35 7.50 -13.96
C ALA A 291 -10.22 7.47 -15.22
N ARG A 292 -11.50 7.09 -15.11
CA ARG A 292 -12.47 7.12 -16.23
C ARG A 292 -12.72 8.54 -16.72
N LEU A 293 -12.91 9.51 -15.81
CA LEU A 293 -13.12 10.92 -16.17
C LEU A 293 -11.89 11.51 -16.86
N ALA A 294 -10.69 11.16 -16.40
CA ALA A 294 -9.44 11.54 -17.06
C ALA A 294 -9.33 10.97 -18.48
N ALA A 295 -9.60 9.66 -18.65
CA ALA A 295 -9.59 9.01 -19.97
C ALA A 295 -10.63 9.61 -20.94
N GLN A 296 -11.79 10.05 -20.44
CA GLN A 296 -12.83 10.74 -21.21
C GLN A 296 -12.53 12.22 -21.45
N ARG A 297 -11.40 12.75 -20.99
CA ARG A 297 -11.02 14.18 -21.04
C ARG A 297 -12.07 15.12 -20.40
N LYS A 298 -12.87 14.64 -19.47
CA LYS A 298 -13.85 15.44 -18.71
C LYS A 298 -13.19 16.11 -17.52
N LEU A 299 -12.26 17.04 -17.79
CA LEU A 299 -11.42 17.67 -16.77
C LEU A 299 -12.19 18.48 -15.72
N SER A 300 -13.33 19.06 -16.06
CA SER A 300 -14.18 19.81 -15.10
C SER A 300 -14.81 18.87 -14.05
N GLU A 301 -15.32 17.71 -14.50
CA GLU A 301 -15.89 16.70 -13.61
C GLU A 301 -14.80 16.01 -12.79
N PHE A 302 -13.63 15.73 -13.41
CA PHE A 302 -12.44 15.22 -12.73
C PHE A 302 -12.01 16.13 -11.59
N ASN A 303 -11.90 17.46 -11.84
CA ASN A 303 -11.57 18.47 -10.84
C ASN A 303 -12.55 18.50 -9.68
N ARG A 304 -13.85 18.44 -9.98
CA ARG A 304 -14.87 18.42 -8.94
C ARG A 304 -14.75 17.17 -8.07
N GLY A 305 -14.59 16.01 -8.67
CA GLY A 305 -14.42 14.75 -7.95
C GLY A 305 -13.13 14.72 -7.12
N LEU A 306 -12.01 15.19 -7.68
CA LEU A 306 -10.74 15.31 -6.97
C LEU A 306 -10.83 16.27 -5.79
N LYS A 307 -11.46 17.44 -5.96
CA LYS A 307 -11.66 18.40 -4.86
C LYS A 307 -12.45 17.79 -3.72
N GLN A 308 -13.52 17.04 -4.00
CA GLN A 308 -14.32 16.34 -2.97
C GLN A 308 -13.47 15.29 -2.24
N LEU A 309 -12.66 14.52 -2.97
CA LEU A 309 -11.72 13.56 -2.38
C LEU A 309 -10.70 14.27 -1.47
N LEU A 310 -10.08 15.36 -1.92
CA LEU A 310 -9.09 16.09 -1.14
C LEU A 310 -9.71 16.72 0.12
N ILE A 311 -10.91 17.26 0.05
CA ILE A 311 -11.63 17.77 1.24
C ILE A 311 -11.82 16.63 2.25
N LEU A 312 -12.28 15.45 1.81
CA LEU A 312 -12.44 14.30 2.69
C LEU A 312 -11.11 13.88 3.32
N VAL A 313 -10.05 13.76 2.51
CA VAL A 313 -8.70 13.37 2.97
C VAL A 313 -8.17 14.36 4.01
N VAL A 314 -8.28 15.66 3.75
CA VAL A 314 -7.85 16.71 4.68
C VAL A 314 -8.69 16.65 5.96
N SER A 315 -10.01 16.49 5.86
CA SER A 315 -10.88 16.38 7.04
C SER A 315 -10.51 15.18 7.90
N VAL A 316 -10.32 14.01 7.31
CA VAL A 316 -9.90 12.78 8.01
C VAL A 316 -8.51 12.97 8.62
N GLY A 317 -7.57 13.58 7.89
CA GLY A 317 -6.22 13.88 8.38
C GLY A 317 -6.21 14.83 9.57
N VAL A 318 -6.96 15.92 9.50
CA VAL A 318 -7.09 16.89 10.59
C VAL A 318 -7.74 16.26 11.81
N LEU A 319 -8.88 15.58 11.64
CA LEU A 319 -9.56 14.87 12.74
C LEU A 319 -8.68 13.79 13.36
N GLY A 320 -7.94 13.03 12.54
CA GLY A 320 -6.99 12.02 13.01
C GLY A 320 -5.84 12.64 13.82
N THR A 321 -5.29 13.78 13.35
CA THR A 321 -4.20 14.48 14.07
C THR A 321 -4.70 15.09 15.39
N ILE A 322 -5.88 15.72 15.40
CA ILE A 322 -6.51 16.24 16.63
C ILE A 322 -6.82 15.07 17.59
N GLY A 323 -7.37 13.98 17.09
CA GLY A 323 -7.63 12.77 17.89
C GLY A 323 -6.36 12.20 18.50
N ALA A 324 -5.27 12.12 17.73
CA ALA A 324 -3.97 11.69 18.24
C ALA A 324 -3.43 12.61 19.34
N PHE A 325 -3.60 13.93 19.19
CA PHE A 325 -3.21 14.90 20.22
C PHE A 325 -4.03 14.77 21.51
N VAL A 326 -5.36 14.61 21.40
CA VAL A 326 -6.26 14.63 22.56
C VAL A 326 -6.26 13.30 23.31
N ILE A 327 -6.44 12.19 22.60
CA ILE A 327 -6.65 10.86 23.19
C ILE A 327 -5.58 9.83 22.83
N GLY A 328 -4.62 10.16 21.94
CA GLY A 328 -3.65 9.21 21.41
C GLY A 328 -2.84 8.48 22.49
N PRO A 329 -2.16 9.17 23.41
CA PRO A 329 -1.38 8.52 24.47
C PRO A 329 -2.23 7.64 25.38
N TRP A 330 -3.41 8.12 25.78
CA TRP A 330 -4.36 7.34 26.60
C TRP A 330 -4.84 6.07 25.87
N LEU A 331 -5.11 6.17 24.58
CA LEU A 331 -5.54 5.01 23.79
C LEU A 331 -4.43 3.98 23.65
N LEU A 332 -3.17 4.42 23.46
CA LEU A 332 -2.00 3.55 23.43
C LEU A 332 -1.75 2.89 24.79
N GLU A 333 -1.92 3.62 25.87
CA GLU A 333 -1.81 3.09 27.23
C GLU A 333 -2.86 2.00 27.49
N LEU A 334 -4.12 2.26 27.07
CA LEU A 334 -5.21 1.30 27.23
C LEU A 334 -4.98 -0.01 26.44
N VAL A 335 -4.38 0.10 25.23
CA VAL A 335 -4.26 -1.05 24.31
C VAL A 335 -2.91 -1.75 24.43
N TYR A 336 -1.80 -1.00 24.60
CA TYR A 336 -0.42 -1.52 24.51
C TYR A 336 0.45 -1.19 25.72
N ASP A 337 -0.13 -0.87 26.87
CA ASP A 337 0.59 -0.51 28.10
C ASP A 337 1.47 0.75 27.98
N GLY A 338 1.14 1.64 27.06
CA GLY A 338 1.62 3.03 27.01
C GLY A 338 3.02 3.28 26.48
N GLY A 339 3.62 4.36 27.00
CA GLY A 339 5.03 4.70 26.79
C GLY A 339 5.33 5.64 25.62
N ILE A 340 4.32 6.26 25.00
CA ILE A 340 4.50 7.27 23.95
C ILE A 340 3.89 8.60 24.37
N ASP A 341 4.66 9.66 24.19
CA ASP A 341 4.23 11.02 24.52
C ASP A 341 3.28 11.62 23.47
N ARG A 342 2.61 12.70 23.87
CA ARG A 342 1.62 13.40 23.03
C ARG A 342 2.25 14.00 21.77
N ARG A 343 3.48 14.51 21.84
CA ARG A 343 4.21 15.07 20.71
C ARG A 343 4.38 14.00 19.62
N THR A 344 4.94 12.85 20.00
CA THR A 344 5.19 11.73 19.09
C THR A 344 3.91 11.25 18.40
N MET A 345 2.84 11.01 19.18
CA MET A 345 1.55 10.62 18.59
C MET A 345 1.00 11.65 17.60
N THR A 346 1.12 12.92 17.93
CA THR A 346 0.62 14.01 17.07
C THR A 346 1.43 14.12 15.78
N LEU A 347 2.77 14.10 15.87
CA LEU A 347 3.65 14.22 14.71
C LEU A 347 3.53 13.01 13.77
N LEU A 348 3.39 11.79 14.32
CA LEU A 348 3.15 10.59 13.52
C LEU A 348 1.80 10.63 12.81
N ALA A 349 0.74 11.07 13.49
CA ALA A 349 -0.58 11.23 12.88
C ALA A 349 -0.58 12.33 11.80
N PHE A 350 0.11 13.44 12.04
CA PHE A 350 0.26 14.52 11.08
C PHE A 350 1.07 14.07 9.85
N ALA A 351 2.19 13.36 10.05
CA ALA A 351 2.96 12.76 8.96
C ALA A 351 2.11 11.78 8.13
N SER A 352 1.31 10.94 8.79
CA SER A 352 0.37 10.01 8.12
C SER A 352 -0.70 10.75 7.33
N ALA A 353 -1.21 11.87 7.84
CA ALA A 353 -2.17 12.72 7.13
C ALA A 353 -1.56 13.36 5.88
N LEU A 354 -0.33 13.87 5.97
CA LEU A 354 0.42 14.41 4.83
C LEU A 354 0.72 13.33 3.78
N TYR A 355 1.15 12.14 4.23
CA TYR A 355 1.38 10.98 3.35
C TYR A 355 0.09 10.57 2.62
N MET A 356 -1.04 10.50 3.34
CA MET A 356 -2.34 10.18 2.77
C MET A 356 -2.76 11.22 1.70
N LEU A 357 -2.52 12.50 1.95
CA LEU A 357 -2.79 13.58 1.00
C LEU A 357 -1.86 13.47 -0.23
N ALA A 358 -0.57 13.22 -0.01
CA ALA A 358 0.40 12.97 -1.08
C ALA A 358 -0.02 11.78 -1.94
N LEU A 359 -0.44 10.66 -1.31
CA LEU A 359 -0.93 9.47 -2.00
C LEU A 359 -2.18 9.75 -2.85
N ALA A 360 -3.14 10.52 -2.33
CA ALA A 360 -4.35 10.91 -3.06
C ALA A 360 -4.02 11.72 -4.33
N ILE A 361 -3.10 12.69 -4.22
CA ILE A 361 -2.68 13.50 -5.37
C ILE A 361 -1.81 12.69 -6.34
N ALA A 362 -0.91 11.82 -5.84
CA ALA A 362 -0.13 10.91 -6.67
C ALA A 362 -1.03 10.04 -7.56
N GLN A 363 -2.13 9.50 -7.02
CA GLN A 363 -3.09 8.73 -7.80
C GLN A 363 -3.80 9.57 -8.88
N ALA A 364 -4.09 10.84 -8.60
CA ALA A 364 -4.63 11.75 -9.61
C ALA A 364 -3.61 12.02 -10.73
N VAL A 365 -2.32 12.16 -10.40
CA VAL A 365 -1.23 12.32 -11.38
C VAL A 365 -1.08 11.04 -12.22
N ILE A 366 -1.15 9.85 -11.62
CA ILE A 366 -1.14 8.56 -12.33
C ILE A 366 -2.34 8.46 -13.30
N ALA A 367 -3.54 8.85 -12.86
CA ALA A 367 -4.73 8.86 -13.71
C ALA A 367 -4.59 9.76 -14.95
N LEU A 368 -3.71 10.77 -14.89
CA LEU A 368 -3.32 11.65 -15.98
C LEU A 368 -2.01 11.20 -16.66
N SER A 369 -1.64 9.92 -16.55
CA SER A 369 -0.44 9.33 -17.17
C SER A 369 0.89 9.97 -16.72
N GLY A 370 1.00 10.31 -15.43
CA GLY A 370 2.21 10.93 -14.85
C GLY A 370 3.03 9.97 -13.98
N HIS A 371 3.23 8.72 -14.41
CA HIS A 371 3.88 7.66 -13.63
C HIS A 371 5.32 8.01 -13.21
N ALA A 372 6.13 8.54 -14.15
CA ALA A 372 7.52 8.94 -13.89
C ALA A 372 7.59 10.06 -12.82
N ARG A 373 6.69 11.05 -12.90
CA ARG A 373 6.65 12.17 -11.94
C ARG A 373 6.30 11.68 -10.53
N VAL A 374 5.43 10.68 -10.43
CA VAL A 374 5.08 10.06 -9.14
C VAL A 374 6.27 9.28 -8.58
N ALA A 375 6.99 8.53 -9.41
CA ALA A 375 8.21 7.85 -8.99
C ALA A 375 9.28 8.83 -8.48
N VAL A 376 9.53 9.92 -9.21
CA VAL A 376 10.46 10.98 -8.80
C VAL A 376 10.03 11.63 -7.49
N GLY A 377 8.73 11.90 -7.29
CA GLY A 377 8.23 12.51 -6.07
C GLY A 377 8.40 11.62 -4.84
N TRP A 378 8.14 10.32 -4.95
CA TRP A 378 8.39 9.38 -3.87
C TRP A 378 9.88 9.17 -3.60
N CYS A 379 10.72 9.12 -4.64
CA CYS A 379 12.18 9.04 -4.52
C CYS A 379 12.72 10.26 -3.77
N ALA A 380 12.33 11.48 -4.18
CA ALA A 380 12.73 12.72 -3.50
C ALA A 380 12.28 12.76 -2.04
N GLY A 381 11.05 12.30 -1.75
CA GLY A 381 10.57 12.15 -0.39
C GLY A 381 11.44 11.20 0.43
N PHE A 382 11.78 10.04 -0.10
CA PHE A 382 12.63 9.06 0.59
C PHE A 382 14.05 9.59 0.85
N VAL A 383 14.66 10.27 -0.12
CA VAL A 383 15.96 10.93 0.06
C VAL A 383 15.86 12.00 1.16
N THR A 384 14.80 12.82 1.15
CA THR A 384 14.54 13.81 2.20
C THR A 384 14.41 13.13 3.56
N PHE A 385 13.68 12.01 3.65
CA PHE A 385 13.58 11.24 4.89
C PHE A 385 14.97 10.84 5.41
N ALA A 386 15.81 10.24 4.57
CA ALA A 386 17.14 9.79 4.95
C ALA A 386 18.01 10.96 5.45
N VAL A 387 18.01 12.07 4.74
CA VAL A 387 18.81 13.27 5.10
C VAL A 387 18.34 13.86 6.44
N ILE A 388 17.04 14.06 6.63
CA ILE A 388 16.49 14.63 7.86
C ILE A 388 16.64 13.68 9.03
N ALA A 389 16.41 12.39 8.86
CA ALA A 389 16.63 11.39 9.93
C ALA A 389 18.09 11.35 10.38
N TRP A 390 19.05 11.67 9.52
CA TRP A 390 20.47 11.72 9.87
C TRP A 390 20.88 13.03 10.56
N LEU A 391 20.32 14.18 10.14
CA LEU A 391 20.85 15.50 10.47
C LEU A 391 20.03 16.31 11.49
N SER A 392 18.74 15.98 11.75
CA SER A 392 17.82 16.95 12.36
C SER A 392 17.87 17.05 13.88
N SER A 393 18.11 15.97 14.61
CA SER A 393 18.04 15.96 16.08
C SER A 393 18.84 14.81 16.71
N ASN A 394 19.23 14.98 17.97
CA ASN A 394 19.79 13.91 18.78
C ASN A 394 18.70 13.09 19.51
N ASP A 395 17.47 13.60 19.62
CA ASP A 395 16.31 12.86 20.13
C ASP A 395 15.88 11.81 19.07
N LEU A 396 15.94 10.53 19.46
CA LEU A 396 15.69 9.40 18.57
C LEU A 396 14.32 9.46 17.88
N TYR A 397 13.26 9.78 18.61
CA TYR A 397 11.92 9.84 18.04
C TYR A 397 11.72 11.10 17.21
N LEU A 398 12.14 12.26 17.75
CA LEU A 398 11.94 13.55 17.07
C LEU A 398 12.61 13.60 15.70
N ARG A 399 13.82 13.05 15.55
CA ARG A 399 14.51 13.01 14.25
C ARG A 399 13.73 12.21 13.20
N VAL A 400 13.12 11.09 13.60
CA VAL A 400 12.31 10.24 12.69
C VAL A 400 10.96 10.89 12.40
N GLU A 401 10.33 11.49 13.38
CA GLU A 401 9.08 12.25 13.24
C GLU A 401 9.22 13.40 12.23
N LEU A 402 10.26 14.22 12.40
CA LEU A 402 10.58 15.33 11.49
C LEU A 402 10.90 14.83 10.08
N ALA A 403 11.63 13.71 9.98
CA ALA A 403 11.94 13.09 8.69
C ALA A 403 10.67 12.62 7.96
N LEU A 404 9.72 11.98 8.65
CA LEU A 404 8.43 11.56 8.09
C LEU A 404 7.57 12.75 7.63
N VAL A 405 7.53 13.82 8.42
CA VAL A 405 6.80 15.05 8.06
C VAL A 405 7.43 15.71 6.83
N ALA A 406 8.74 15.97 6.87
CA ALA A 406 9.45 16.65 5.79
C ALA A 406 9.38 15.87 4.46
N SER A 407 9.58 14.55 4.52
CA SER A 407 9.50 13.68 3.34
C SER A 407 8.12 13.67 2.70
N SER A 408 7.06 13.61 3.52
CA SER A 408 5.69 13.66 3.05
C SER A 408 5.34 15.02 2.43
N LEU A 409 5.85 16.11 3.00
CA LEU A 409 5.69 17.47 2.45
C LEU A 409 6.40 17.63 1.10
N VAL A 410 7.62 17.13 0.96
CA VAL A 410 8.37 17.19 -0.32
C VAL A 410 7.66 16.39 -1.40
N SER A 411 7.26 15.15 -1.12
CA SER A 411 6.49 14.34 -2.05
C SER A 411 5.19 15.02 -2.46
N LEU A 412 4.45 15.56 -1.48
CA LEU A 412 3.20 16.29 -1.71
C LEU A 412 3.41 17.50 -2.61
N ALA A 413 4.44 18.30 -2.35
CA ALA A 413 4.75 19.50 -3.15
C ALA A 413 5.02 19.14 -4.62
N ILE A 414 5.84 18.09 -4.86
CA ILE A 414 6.14 17.60 -6.21
C ILE A 414 4.86 17.12 -6.90
N PHE A 415 3.98 16.39 -6.22
CA PHE A 415 2.74 15.89 -6.81
C PHE A 415 1.75 17.02 -7.12
N VAL A 416 1.65 18.04 -6.25
CA VAL A 416 0.81 19.22 -6.51
C VAL A 416 1.28 19.98 -7.75
N VAL A 417 2.60 20.20 -7.88
CA VAL A 417 3.18 20.83 -9.07
C VAL A 417 2.93 19.98 -10.31
N SER A 418 3.18 18.66 -10.23
CA SER A 418 2.95 17.73 -11.33
C SER A 418 1.49 17.69 -11.77
N LEU A 419 0.57 17.69 -10.82
CA LEU A 419 -0.87 17.73 -11.10
C LEU A 419 -1.28 19.03 -11.81
N LYS A 420 -0.84 20.18 -11.30
CA LYS A 420 -1.11 21.47 -11.93
C LYS A 420 -0.62 21.52 -13.37
N GLN A 421 0.61 21.05 -13.63
CA GLN A 421 1.18 21.01 -14.98
C GLN A 421 0.38 20.08 -15.92
N LYS A 422 -0.01 18.89 -15.46
CA LYS A 422 -0.83 17.97 -16.26
C LYS A 422 -2.23 18.51 -16.56
N MET A 423 -2.77 19.36 -15.70
CA MET A 423 -4.11 19.94 -15.85
C MET A 423 -4.12 21.23 -16.68
N SER A 424 -3.04 22.00 -16.71
CA SER A 424 -2.94 23.25 -17.49
C SER A 424 -2.66 23.04 -18.98
N GLY A 425 -2.45 21.80 -19.42
CA GLY A 425 -2.18 21.49 -20.84
C GLY A 425 -0.76 21.83 -21.30
N ASP A 426 0.08 22.38 -20.43
CA ASP A 426 1.51 22.66 -20.71
C ASP A 426 2.39 21.40 -20.74
N ALA A 427 1.77 20.22 -20.77
CA ALA A 427 2.46 18.94 -20.83
C ALA A 427 2.90 18.62 -22.27
N MET A 428 3.86 19.39 -22.81
CA MET A 428 4.57 19.04 -24.05
C MET A 428 5.59 17.90 -23.88
N PHE A 429 5.63 17.24 -22.73
CA PHE A 429 6.44 16.03 -22.51
C PHE A 429 5.50 14.90 -22.10
N ASP A 430 4.99 14.21 -23.11
CA ASP A 430 4.37 12.91 -22.92
C ASP A 430 5.46 11.94 -22.46
N ASP A 431 5.26 11.23 -21.35
CA ASP A 431 6.24 10.26 -20.86
C ASP A 431 6.53 9.15 -21.91
N ALA A 432 5.57 8.92 -22.82
CA ALA A 432 5.74 8.07 -23.99
C ALA A 432 6.72 8.67 -25.01
N SER A 433 6.74 10.00 -25.20
CA SER A 433 7.59 10.64 -26.21
C SER A 433 9.09 10.57 -25.87
N ILE A 434 9.47 10.46 -24.58
CA ILE A 434 10.87 10.28 -24.19
C ILE A 434 11.34 8.87 -24.51
N ILE A 435 10.51 7.86 -24.30
CA ILE A 435 10.84 6.46 -24.60
C ILE A 435 10.80 6.25 -26.13
N ASP A 436 9.83 6.81 -26.83
CA ASP A 436 9.74 6.75 -28.29
C ASP A 436 10.88 7.51 -28.97
N ALA A 437 11.26 8.69 -28.45
CA ALA A 437 12.42 9.45 -28.95
C ALA A 437 13.77 8.75 -28.69
N LEU A 438 13.85 7.87 -27.69
CA LEU A 438 15.01 7.00 -27.44
C LEU A 438 14.97 5.73 -28.28
N ALA A 439 13.76 5.24 -28.64
CA ALA A 439 13.58 4.05 -29.46
C ALA A 439 13.68 4.31 -30.98
N GLU A 440 13.40 5.55 -31.44
CA GLU A 440 13.46 5.96 -32.85
C GLU A 440 14.83 6.43 -33.33
N ARG A 441 15.90 6.34 -32.54
CA ARG A 441 17.25 6.53 -33.07
C ARG A 441 17.70 5.26 -33.80
N PRO A 442 17.74 5.24 -35.14
CA PRO A 442 18.42 4.19 -35.87
C PRO A 442 19.89 4.24 -35.49
N LEU A 443 20.42 3.09 -35.10
CA LEU A 443 21.87 2.88 -35.01
C LEU A 443 22.40 2.93 -36.45
N GLU A 444 22.94 4.04 -36.87
CA GLU A 444 23.88 4.12 -38.00
C GLU A 444 25.26 3.63 -37.56
#